data_5c40da48f31a669209cecad7976d7ad6
#
_entry.id   5c40da48f31a669209cecad7976d7ad6
#
_cell.length_a   1.000
_cell.length_b   1.000
_cell.length_c   1.000
_cell.angle_alpha   90.00
_cell.angle_beta   90.00
_cell.angle_gamma   90.00
#
_symmetry.space_group_name_H-M   'P 1'
#
loop_
_entity.id
_entity.type
_entity.pdbx_description
1 polymer ?
#
loop_
_entity_poly.entity_id
_entity_poly.type
_entity_poly.pdbx_seq_one_letter_code
_entity_poly.pdbx_strand_id
1 'polypeptide(L)'
;MTRRDGTPAGSPAAAARVGGAVRPDWSRWQVVLPEHRSLDHRRLVPWYAVFAAYAAVFAVLSGGGADRVWALWATAGYVLAAAAAWRWRHLAGPLLAALALALLAPTIWLILRGPATADPIVVARSAVLLLRHGDPYLSAGQLATWQAYNPYLPAMTVFGLPWAFGLRGVLGDTRLWLAAATVVLLAAAFWMGAPHRAEGCVACRRAAAWSAVFAVASPVLVLPLAVGITDPPMIALTCLAFACVARSPRLPLVAGLAIGVACAMKATAWPALAVIAAMLVARDGARVAARFAAASLVTTAVLVAVTAPGLLATPGALVQNIVLFPLGLTQHHTPAASPLPGHLLASTGPAGHLAAIGRLAAAAVGVAVWLVVRPPADVPAAARRLAIALTLMFLLAPATRFGYFAYPVALLGWSAMTRNDRATGGPAGLAPAADPAEPAVR
;
A
#
# COMPACT_ATOMS: atom_id res chain seq x y z
N MET A 1 34.85 40.97 70.76
CA MET A 1 34.43 39.72 71.43
C MET A 1 33.45 38.99 70.52
N THR A 2 33.94 37.95 69.98
CA THR A 2 33.37 36.64 69.68
C THR A 2 32.20 36.47 68.71
N ARG A 3 32.53 35.72 67.65
CA ARG A 3 32.01 34.57 66.96
C ARG A 3 31.01 34.87 65.85
N ARG A 4 31.41 34.60 64.60
CA ARG A 4 31.30 33.41 63.75
C ARG A 4 29.98 32.65 63.93
N ASP A 5 29.20 32.62 62.90
CA ASP A 5 28.74 31.33 62.28
C ASP A 5 28.18 31.60 60.88
N GLY A 6 28.65 30.78 59.93
CA GLY A 6 28.29 30.84 58.54
C GLY A 6 27.05 30.00 58.24
N THR A 7 26.33 30.46 57.25
CA THR A 7 25.28 29.68 56.58
C THR A 7 25.62 29.48 55.12
N PRO A 8 25.45 28.28 54.55
CA PRO A 8 25.81 28.00 53.20
C PRO A 8 24.73 28.50 52.21
N ALA A 9 25.22 29.01 51.11
CA ALA A 9 24.42 29.47 49.97
C ALA A 9 23.57 28.31 49.38
N GLY A 10 22.25 28.51 49.36
CA GLY A 10 21.28 27.69 48.66
C GLY A 10 21.42 27.89 47.15
N SER A 11 21.70 26.84 46.48
CA SER A 11 21.72 26.71 45.01
C SER A 11 20.30 26.91 44.43
N PRO A 12 20.09 27.77 43.43
CA PRO A 12 18.83 27.79 42.68
C PRO A 12 18.91 26.79 41.53
N ALA A 13 18.50 25.58 41.80
CA ALA A 13 18.28 24.60 40.75
C ALA A 13 16.81 24.24 40.73
N ALA A 14 16.12 24.57 39.66
CA ALA A 14 14.98 23.96 39.04
C ALA A 14 14.05 24.96 38.36
N ALA A 15 14.56 25.66 37.34
CA ALA A 15 13.67 26.20 36.33
C ALA A 15 13.39 25.09 35.31
N ALA A 16 12.17 24.55 35.36
CA ALA A 16 11.67 23.55 34.45
C ALA A 16 11.76 24.06 33.01
N ARG A 17 12.56 23.40 32.19
CA ARG A 17 12.54 23.56 30.73
C ARG A 17 11.32 22.86 30.18
N VAL A 18 10.22 23.55 30.06
CA VAL A 18 9.06 23.19 29.25
C VAL A 18 9.28 23.81 27.87
N GLY A 19 9.20 22.99 26.82
CA GLY A 19 9.07 23.46 25.44
C GLY A 19 10.33 23.40 24.57
N GLY A 20 10.97 22.25 24.50
CA GLY A 20 11.85 21.93 23.38
C GLY A 20 11.00 21.52 22.16
N ALA A 21 10.66 22.47 21.29
CA ALA A 21 10.16 22.14 19.96
C ALA A 21 11.19 21.25 19.27
N VAL A 22 10.86 19.99 19.05
CA VAL A 22 11.67 19.05 18.27
C VAL A 22 11.71 19.61 16.85
N ARG A 23 12.77 20.32 16.50
CA ARG A 23 13.03 20.71 15.11
C ARG A 23 13.13 19.40 14.29
N PRO A 24 12.35 19.27 13.20
CA PRO A 24 12.52 18.14 12.30
C PRO A 24 13.96 18.15 11.77
N ASP A 25 14.70 17.12 12.06
CA ASP A 25 16.05 16.94 11.55
C ASP A 25 15.95 16.48 10.08
N TRP A 26 15.96 17.46 9.19
CA TRP A 26 15.90 17.25 7.74
C TRP A 26 17.14 16.57 7.16
N SER A 27 18.25 16.48 7.93
CA SER A 27 19.45 15.74 7.50
C SER A 27 19.17 14.23 7.35
N ARG A 28 18.10 13.72 7.97
CA ARG A 28 17.63 12.34 7.83
C ARG A 28 16.91 12.05 6.50
N TRP A 29 16.59 13.08 5.72
CA TRP A 29 16.02 12.96 4.38
C TRP A 29 17.04 12.76 3.28
N GLN A 30 18.31 12.75 3.60
CA GLN A 30 19.24 12.12 2.70
C GLN A 30 18.78 10.67 2.60
N VAL A 31 18.07 10.34 1.52
CA VAL A 31 18.01 8.98 1.02
C VAL A 31 19.49 8.58 0.98
N VAL A 32 19.93 7.87 2.00
CA VAL A 32 21.31 7.42 2.11
C VAL A 32 21.44 6.35 1.06
N LEU A 33 21.56 6.82 -0.18
CA LEU A 33 22.12 6.04 -1.26
C LEU A 33 23.52 5.71 -0.76
N PRO A 34 23.83 4.45 -0.53
CA PRO A 34 25.09 4.06 0.09
C PRO A 34 26.24 4.60 -0.74
N GLU A 35 26.86 5.67 -0.23
CA GLU A 35 28.16 6.09 -0.72
C GLU A 35 29.16 4.99 -0.39
N HIS A 36 29.80 4.49 -1.43
CA HIS A 36 31.07 3.79 -1.43
C HIS A 36 31.25 2.43 -0.74
N ARG A 37 30.39 1.45 -1.01
CA ARG A 37 30.89 0.10 -1.35
C ARG A 37 29.85 -0.54 -2.25
N SER A 38 30.20 -0.64 -3.51
CA SER A 38 29.36 -0.98 -4.65
C SER A 38 28.35 -2.07 -4.33
N LEU A 39 27.07 -1.66 -4.11
CA LEU A 39 25.98 -2.50 -4.57
C LEU A 39 26.33 -2.83 -6.00
N ASP A 40 26.49 -4.09 -6.32
CA ASP A 40 26.79 -4.51 -7.69
C ASP A 40 25.59 -4.10 -8.55
N HIS A 41 25.65 -2.87 -9.07
CA HIS A 41 24.63 -2.22 -9.89
C HIS A 41 24.28 -3.08 -11.10
N ARG A 42 25.23 -3.93 -11.55
CA ARG A 42 25.02 -4.89 -12.63
C ARG A 42 23.97 -5.94 -12.28
N ARG A 43 23.71 -6.20 -10.99
CA ARG A 43 22.60 -7.07 -10.55
C ARG A 43 21.23 -6.47 -10.78
N LEU A 44 21.12 -5.15 -11.03
CA LEU A 44 19.87 -4.50 -11.43
C LEU A 44 19.55 -4.73 -12.91
N VAL A 45 20.56 -4.95 -13.74
CA VAL A 45 20.39 -5.15 -15.19
C VAL A 45 19.39 -6.25 -15.51
N PRO A 46 19.49 -7.49 -14.97
CA PRO A 46 18.53 -8.54 -15.27
C PRO A 46 17.10 -8.18 -14.83
N TRP A 47 16.94 -7.46 -13.73
CA TRP A 47 15.61 -7.03 -13.28
C TRP A 47 14.99 -6.01 -14.22
N TYR A 48 15.74 -4.98 -14.63
CA TYR A 48 15.25 -4.02 -15.61
C TYR A 48 15.03 -4.66 -16.99
N ALA A 49 15.84 -5.64 -17.38
CA ALA A 49 15.60 -6.42 -18.60
C ALA A 49 14.29 -7.23 -18.52
N VAL A 50 14.01 -7.87 -17.38
CA VAL A 50 12.72 -8.56 -17.13
C VAL A 50 11.56 -7.57 -17.17
N PHE A 51 11.70 -6.40 -16.56
CA PHE A 51 10.67 -5.36 -16.59
C PHE A 51 10.43 -4.82 -18.01
N ALA A 52 11.51 -4.64 -18.79
CA ALA A 52 11.41 -4.25 -20.20
C ALA A 52 10.70 -5.32 -21.04
N ALA A 53 11.08 -6.60 -20.85
CA ALA A 53 10.44 -7.71 -21.53
C ALA A 53 8.96 -7.81 -21.17
N TYR A 54 8.62 -7.68 -19.90
CA TYR A 54 7.21 -7.62 -19.45
C TYR A 54 6.45 -6.50 -20.15
N ALA A 55 6.99 -5.28 -20.14
CA ALA A 55 6.35 -4.14 -20.77
C ALA A 55 6.21 -4.31 -22.29
N ALA A 56 7.23 -4.85 -22.97
CA ALA A 56 7.18 -5.13 -24.40
C ALA A 56 6.13 -6.18 -24.77
N VAL A 57 6.07 -7.29 -24.03
CA VAL A 57 5.04 -8.31 -24.21
C VAL A 57 3.65 -7.72 -23.94
N PHE A 58 3.51 -6.93 -22.89
CA PHE A 58 2.26 -6.27 -22.56
C PHE A 58 1.83 -5.27 -23.64
N ALA A 59 2.76 -4.55 -24.31
CA ALA A 59 2.48 -3.67 -25.43
C ALA A 59 1.90 -4.41 -26.65
N VAL A 60 2.35 -5.66 -26.88
CA VAL A 60 1.85 -6.52 -27.96
C VAL A 60 0.48 -7.11 -27.62
N LEU A 61 0.31 -7.58 -26.35
CA LEU A 61 -0.91 -8.27 -25.92
C LEU A 61 -2.05 -7.32 -25.57
N SER A 62 -1.77 -6.07 -25.20
CA SER A 62 -2.81 -5.09 -24.89
C SER A 62 -3.50 -4.62 -26.18
N GLY A 63 -4.83 -4.68 -26.19
CA GLY A 63 -5.68 -4.32 -27.34
C GLY A 63 -5.74 -2.82 -27.69
N GLY A 64 -4.83 -2.01 -27.13
CA GLY A 64 -4.79 -0.55 -27.31
C GLY A 64 -5.07 0.22 -26.02
N GLY A 65 -5.42 1.52 -26.16
CA GLY A 65 -5.76 2.36 -25.01
C GLY A 65 -4.58 2.74 -24.12
N ALA A 66 -4.88 3.08 -22.87
CA ALA A 66 -3.90 3.57 -21.90
C ALA A 66 -2.80 2.55 -21.59
N ASP A 67 -3.16 1.28 -21.53
CA ASP A 67 -2.25 0.19 -21.20
C ASP A 67 -1.13 0.04 -22.24
N ARG A 68 -1.48 0.10 -23.52
CA ARG A 68 -0.51 0.02 -24.62
C ARG A 68 0.41 1.23 -24.66
N VAL A 69 -0.14 2.42 -24.44
CA VAL A 69 0.66 3.66 -24.38
C VAL A 69 1.66 3.56 -23.25
N TRP A 70 1.21 3.18 -22.04
CA TRP A 70 2.12 2.95 -20.93
C TRP A 70 3.22 1.95 -21.27
N ALA A 71 2.84 0.82 -21.84
CA ALA A 71 3.75 -0.28 -22.13
C ALA A 71 4.87 0.11 -23.09
N LEU A 72 4.59 0.94 -24.09
CA LEU A 72 5.60 1.44 -25.03
C LEU A 72 6.60 2.38 -24.32
N TRP A 73 6.12 3.33 -23.52
CA TRP A 73 6.97 4.20 -22.70
C TRP A 73 7.79 3.42 -21.68
N ALA A 74 7.18 2.48 -20.99
CA ALA A 74 7.82 1.66 -19.97
C ALA A 74 8.90 0.76 -20.56
N THR A 75 8.67 0.18 -21.75
CA THR A 75 9.70 -0.60 -22.45
C THR A 75 10.96 0.23 -22.68
N ALA A 76 10.83 1.42 -23.26
CA ALA A 76 11.94 2.33 -23.46
C ALA A 76 12.61 2.73 -22.14
N GLY A 77 11.81 3.03 -21.11
CA GLY A 77 12.29 3.41 -19.79
C GLY A 77 13.10 2.32 -19.12
N TYR A 78 12.63 1.08 -19.13
CA TYR A 78 13.35 -0.04 -18.53
C TYR A 78 14.59 -0.47 -19.32
N VAL A 79 14.58 -0.35 -20.66
CA VAL A 79 15.80 -0.56 -21.48
C VAL A 79 16.84 0.48 -21.11
N LEU A 80 16.47 1.76 -21.03
CA LEU A 80 17.39 2.82 -20.62
C LEU A 80 17.86 2.65 -19.16
N ALA A 81 16.99 2.20 -18.25
CA ALA A 81 17.38 1.87 -16.89
C ALA A 81 18.37 0.71 -16.82
N ALA A 82 18.19 -0.34 -17.65
CA ALA A 82 19.13 -1.44 -17.76
C ALA A 82 20.49 -0.96 -18.29
N ALA A 83 20.50 -0.15 -19.34
CA ALA A 83 21.71 0.46 -19.91
C ALA A 83 22.42 1.37 -18.89
N ALA A 84 21.65 2.20 -18.16
CA ALA A 84 22.17 3.03 -17.08
C ALA A 84 22.77 2.19 -15.94
N ALA A 85 22.09 1.09 -15.55
CA ALA A 85 22.61 0.16 -14.54
C ALA A 85 23.88 -0.57 -15.01
N TRP A 86 24.04 -0.80 -16.29
CA TRP A 86 25.27 -1.36 -16.87
C TRP A 86 26.42 -0.34 -16.87
N ARG A 87 26.13 0.92 -17.25
CA ARG A 87 27.14 1.95 -17.50
C ARG A 87 27.54 2.74 -16.25
N TRP A 88 26.59 3.04 -15.35
CA TRP A 88 26.78 3.91 -14.20
C TRP A 88 26.84 3.12 -12.90
N ARG A 89 27.73 3.55 -12.00
CA ARG A 89 27.92 2.89 -10.70
C ARG A 89 26.94 3.33 -9.62
N HIS A 90 25.99 4.22 -9.96
CA HIS A 90 25.05 4.80 -9.01
C HIS A 90 23.64 4.23 -9.24
N LEU A 91 22.93 3.88 -8.16
CA LEU A 91 21.57 3.37 -8.22
C LEU A 91 20.55 4.43 -8.68
N ALA A 92 20.84 5.72 -8.44
CA ALA A 92 19.94 6.81 -8.76
C ALA A 92 19.65 6.95 -10.26
N GLY A 93 20.66 6.82 -11.12
CA GLY A 93 20.49 6.95 -12.56
C GLY A 93 19.51 5.96 -13.17
N PRO A 94 19.67 4.64 -12.96
CA PRO A 94 18.70 3.65 -13.42
C PRO A 94 17.29 3.85 -12.86
N LEU A 95 17.18 4.18 -11.57
CA LEU A 95 15.89 4.42 -10.94
C LEU A 95 15.20 5.66 -11.51
N LEU A 96 15.93 6.76 -11.70
CA LEU A 96 15.40 7.97 -12.31
C LEU A 96 14.97 7.74 -13.76
N ALA A 97 15.73 6.98 -14.54
CA ALA A 97 15.37 6.62 -15.92
C ALA A 97 14.07 5.81 -15.95
N ALA A 98 13.95 4.79 -15.06
CA ALA A 98 12.75 3.99 -14.94
C ALA A 98 11.54 4.85 -14.54
N LEU A 99 11.66 5.66 -13.47
CA LEU A 99 10.56 6.49 -12.98
C LEU A 99 10.18 7.59 -13.98
N ALA A 100 11.15 8.22 -14.65
CA ALA A 100 10.87 9.26 -15.62
C ALA A 100 10.09 8.71 -16.83
N LEU A 101 10.47 7.55 -17.35
CA LEU A 101 9.91 7.03 -18.59
C LEU A 101 8.84 5.95 -18.39
N ALA A 102 8.86 5.19 -17.28
CA ALA A 102 7.80 4.22 -17.03
C ALA A 102 6.66 4.77 -16.16
N LEU A 103 6.87 5.86 -15.39
CA LEU A 103 5.83 6.47 -14.58
C LEU A 103 5.47 7.88 -15.07
N LEU A 104 6.39 8.86 -14.98
CA LEU A 104 6.04 10.26 -15.15
C LEU A 104 5.65 10.59 -16.58
N ALA A 105 6.46 10.22 -17.58
CA ALA A 105 6.18 10.55 -18.97
C ALA A 105 4.86 9.95 -19.49
N PRO A 106 4.57 8.65 -19.31
CA PRO A 106 3.29 8.09 -19.72
C PRO A 106 2.12 8.66 -18.93
N THR A 107 2.25 8.94 -17.64
CA THR A 107 1.19 9.56 -16.85
C THR A 107 0.84 10.95 -17.39
N ILE A 108 1.84 11.79 -17.60
CA ILE A 108 1.64 13.15 -18.15
C ILE A 108 1.04 13.07 -19.57
N TRP A 109 1.57 12.19 -20.41
CA TRP A 109 1.09 12.01 -21.78
C TRP A 109 -0.38 11.54 -21.80
N LEU A 110 -0.72 10.55 -20.94
CA LEU A 110 -2.08 10.03 -20.82
C LEU A 110 -3.06 11.08 -20.28
N ILE A 111 -2.63 11.92 -19.33
CA ILE A 111 -3.46 13.02 -18.82
C ILE A 111 -3.73 14.07 -19.92
N LEU A 112 -2.70 14.41 -20.68
CA LEU A 112 -2.82 15.51 -21.66
C LEU A 112 -3.48 15.07 -22.97
N ARG A 113 -3.27 13.84 -23.44
CA ARG A 113 -3.64 13.43 -24.81
C ARG A 113 -4.16 12.00 -24.92
N GLY A 114 -4.04 11.20 -23.87
CA GLY A 114 -4.34 9.79 -23.95
C GLY A 114 -5.73 9.42 -23.49
N PRO A 115 -6.15 8.19 -23.79
CA PRO A 115 -7.38 7.64 -23.25
C PRO A 115 -7.29 7.45 -21.74
N ALA A 116 -8.40 7.65 -21.04
CA ALA A 116 -8.55 7.27 -19.64
C ALA A 116 -9.04 5.82 -19.53
N THR A 117 -8.60 5.12 -18.50
CA THR A 117 -9.24 3.86 -18.06
C THR A 117 -10.61 4.18 -17.45
N ALA A 118 -11.44 3.16 -17.22
CA ALA A 118 -12.75 3.35 -16.60
C ALA A 118 -12.66 3.92 -15.17
N ASP A 119 -11.63 3.54 -14.42
CA ASP A 119 -11.50 3.88 -13.00
C ASP A 119 -11.49 5.40 -12.72
N PRO A 120 -10.62 6.23 -13.34
CA PRO A 120 -10.64 7.68 -13.16
C PRO A 120 -11.97 8.33 -13.55
N ILE A 121 -12.59 7.83 -14.62
CA ILE A 121 -13.87 8.35 -15.13
C ILE A 121 -14.99 8.10 -14.12
N VAL A 122 -15.06 6.87 -13.58
CA VAL A 122 -16.05 6.49 -12.56
C VAL A 122 -15.86 7.33 -11.30
N VAL A 123 -14.63 7.52 -10.83
CA VAL A 123 -14.33 8.31 -9.63
C VAL A 123 -14.68 9.80 -9.83
N ALA A 124 -14.34 10.38 -10.98
CA ALA A 124 -14.71 11.76 -11.29
C ALA A 124 -16.23 11.96 -11.37
N ARG A 125 -16.94 11.05 -12.04
CA ARG A 125 -18.41 11.04 -12.08
C ARG A 125 -19.03 10.94 -10.70
N SER A 126 -18.52 10.03 -9.87
CA SER A 126 -19.01 9.81 -8.51
C SER A 126 -18.91 11.05 -7.63
N ALA A 127 -17.83 11.83 -7.79
CA ALA A 127 -17.69 13.11 -7.09
C ALA A 127 -18.72 14.15 -7.55
N VAL A 128 -19.03 14.21 -8.83
CA VAL A 128 -20.09 15.10 -9.36
C VAL A 128 -21.46 14.66 -8.81
N LEU A 129 -21.74 13.36 -8.77
CA LEU A 129 -23.00 12.82 -8.20
C LEU A 129 -23.11 13.13 -6.71
N LEU A 130 -22.04 12.93 -5.94
CA LEU A 130 -21.99 13.29 -4.52
C LEU A 130 -22.34 14.76 -4.28
N LEU A 131 -21.73 15.68 -5.02
CA LEU A 131 -22.00 17.12 -4.86
C LEU A 131 -23.43 17.52 -5.26
N ARG A 132 -24.03 16.81 -6.24
CA ARG A 132 -25.37 17.13 -6.74
C ARG A 132 -26.49 16.46 -5.95
N HIS A 133 -26.27 15.23 -5.53
CA HIS A 133 -27.35 14.36 -5.00
C HIS A 133 -27.04 13.81 -3.60
N GLY A 134 -25.84 14.05 -3.05
CA GLY A 134 -25.39 13.49 -1.78
C GLY A 134 -25.11 11.97 -1.83
N ASP A 135 -25.11 11.38 -3.03
CA ASP A 135 -24.87 9.93 -3.25
C ASP A 135 -23.94 9.74 -4.44
N PRO A 136 -22.81 9.00 -4.30
CA PRO A 136 -21.86 8.76 -5.38
C PRO A 136 -22.31 7.71 -6.41
N TYR A 137 -23.47 7.10 -6.23
CA TYR A 137 -23.99 6.04 -7.09
C TYR A 137 -25.13 6.54 -7.98
N LEU A 138 -25.23 5.92 -9.16
CA LEU A 138 -26.39 6.08 -10.02
C LEU A 138 -27.57 5.24 -9.50
N SER A 139 -28.78 5.71 -9.72
CA SER A 139 -30.00 4.95 -9.41
C SER A 139 -30.12 3.70 -10.30
N ALA A 140 -30.87 2.70 -9.86
CA ALA A 140 -31.03 1.44 -10.57
C ALA A 140 -31.48 1.61 -12.01
N GLY A 141 -32.37 2.56 -12.29
CA GLY A 141 -32.85 2.86 -13.65
C GLY A 141 -31.82 3.50 -14.58
N GLN A 142 -30.68 3.96 -14.05
CA GLN A 142 -29.60 4.58 -14.80
C GLN A 142 -28.42 3.63 -15.09
N LEU A 143 -28.48 2.40 -14.60
CA LEU A 143 -27.42 1.37 -14.74
C LEU A 143 -27.54 0.63 -16.09
N ALA A 144 -27.54 1.39 -17.20
CA ALA A 144 -27.75 0.87 -18.54
C ALA A 144 -26.54 0.14 -19.14
N THR A 145 -25.35 0.32 -18.60
CA THR A 145 -24.10 -0.31 -19.10
C THR A 145 -23.16 -0.63 -17.92
N TRP A 146 -22.15 -1.47 -18.12
CA TRP A 146 -21.17 -1.77 -17.10
C TRP A 146 -20.40 -0.51 -16.61
N GLN A 147 -20.20 0.49 -17.47
CA GLN A 147 -19.54 1.76 -17.11
C GLN A 147 -20.38 2.59 -16.13
N ALA A 148 -21.69 2.36 -16.03
CA ALA A 148 -22.58 3.06 -15.12
C ALA A 148 -22.35 2.65 -13.66
N TYR A 149 -21.86 1.43 -13.42
CA TYR A 149 -21.58 0.94 -12.09
C TYR A 149 -20.35 1.63 -11.46
N ASN A 150 -20.38 1.73 -10.13
CA ASN A 150 -19.30 2.25 -9.31
C ASN A 150 -18.89 1.20 -8.24
N PRO A 151 -17.86 0.36 -8.50
CA PRO A 151 -17.46 -0.69 -7.57
C PRO A 151 -16.62 -0.20 -6.39
N TYR A 152 -16.60 1.11 -6.14
CA TYR A 152 -15.83 1.73 -5.07
C TYR A 152 -16.74 2.16 -3.93
N LEU A 153 -16.22 2.06 -2.69
CA LEU A 153 -16.87 2.62 -1.52
C LEU A 153 -16.82 4.16 -1.55
N PRO A 154 -17.74 4.84 -0.85
CA PRO A 154 -17.99 6.28 -1.05
C PRO A 154 -16.76 7.18 -0.91
N ALA A 155 -15.83 6.90 0.01
CA ALA A 155 -14.67 7.76 0.23
C ALA A 155 -13.69 7.82 -0.98
N MET A 156 -13.80 6.91 -1.96
CA MET A 156 -13.02 6.99 -3.19
C MET A 156 -13.32 8.25 -4.00
N THR A 157 -14.50 8.82 -3.86
CA THR A 157 -14.94 10.05 -4.55
C THR A 157 -14.07 11.27 -4.25
N VAL A 158 -13.33 11.26 -3.14
CA VAL A 158 -12.41 12.35 -2.75
C VAL A 158 -11.41 12.66 -3.86
N PHE A 159 -10.93 11.66 -4.58
CA PHE A 159 -10.00 11.84 -5.69
C PHE A 159 -10.63 12.48 -6.93
N GLY A 160 -11.94 12.45 -7.05
CA GLY A 160 -12.68 13.10 -8.13
C GLY A 160 -13.17 14.53 -7.81
N LEU A 161 -13.05 14.97 -6.53
CA LEU A 161 -13.51 16.29 -6.11
C LEU A 161 -12.87 17.46 -6.88
N PRO A 162 -11.56 17.44 -7.21
CA PRO A 162 -10.97 18.52 -8.00
C PRO A 162 -11.69 18.73 -9.33
N TRP A 163 -12.01 17.66 -10.05
CA TRP A 163 -12.83 17.73 -11.26
C TRP A 163 -14.24 18.27 -10.96
N ALA A 164 -14.89 17.77 -9.93
CA ALA A 164 -16.25 18.16 -9.55
C ALA A 164 -16.35 19.63 -9.14
N PHE A 165 -15.31 20.22 -8.55
CA PHE A 165 -15.18 21.64 -8.25
C PHE A 165 -14.79 22.51 -9.45
N GLY A 166 -14.70 21.92 -10.64
CA GLY A 166 -14.46 22.68 -11.87
C GLY A 166 -13.01 22.81 -12.31
N LEU A 167 -12.02 22.20 -11.60
CA LEU A 167 -10.65 22.15 -12.09
C LEU A 167 -10.61 21.35 -13.41
N ARG A 168 -9.77 21.80 -14.35
CA ARG A 168 -9.60 21.15 -15.66
C ARG A 168 -8.12 20.89 -15.92
N GLY A 169 -7.83 20.15 -17.00
CA GLY A 169 -6.48 19.75 -17.35
C GLY A 169 -5.85 18.85 -16.29
N VAL A 170 -4.56 18.98 -16.07
CA VAL A 170 -3.78 18.09 -15.17
C VAL A 170 -4.29 18.14 -13.73
N LEU A 171 -4.64 19.32 -13.21
CA LEU A 171 -5.11 19.48 -11.82
C LEU A 171 -6.51 18.94 -11.58
N GLY A 172 -7.34 18.83 -12.62
CA GLY A 172 -8.66 18.20 -12.52
C GLY A 172 -8.62 16.68 -12.68
N ASP A 173 -7.53 16.12 -13.19
CA ASP A 173 -7.46 14.70 -13.52
C ASP A 173 -7.28 13.83 -12.25
N THR A 174 -8.18 12.88 -12.07
CA THR A 174 -8.19 11.94 -10.93
C THR A 174 -6.88 11.13 -10.81
N ARG A 175 -6.21 10.85 -11.95
CA ARG A 175 -4.93 10.09 -11.99
C ARG A 175 -3.83 10.79 -11.22
N LEU A 176 -3.76 12.13 -11.32
CA LEU A 176 -2.78 12.92 -10.59
C LEU A 176 -2.95 12.73 -9.08
N TRP A 177 -4.17 12.82 -8.58
CA TRP A 177 -4.46 12.76 -7.15
C TRP A 177 -4.28 11.35 -6.57
N LEU A 178 -4.66 10.31 -7.33
CA LEU A 178 -4.38 8.91 -6.96
C LEU A 178 -2.88 8.65 -6.86
N ALA A 179 -2.11 9.12 -7.85
CA ALA A 179 -0.65 8.95 -7.86
C ALA A 179 0.02 9.76 -6.73
N ALA A 180 -0.36 11.02 -6.55
CA ALA A 180 0.17 11.89 -5.50
C ALA A 180 -0.09 11.31 -4.09
N ALA A 181 -1.32 10.89 -3.81
CA ALA A 181 -1.66 10.26 -2.55
C ALA A 181 -0.86 8.98 -2.32
N THR A 182 -0.71 8.14 -3.35
CA THR A 182 0.09 6.91 -3.25
C THR A 182 1.54 7.21 -2.91
N VAL A 183 2.16 8.15 -3.61
CA VAL A 183 3.56 8.53 -3.37
C VAL A 183 3.76 9.06 -1.96
N VAL A 184 2.89 9.97 -1.50
CA VAL A 184 2.96 10.53 -0.15
C VAL A 184 2.79 9.46 0.92
N LEU A 185 1.79 8.58 0.76
CA LEU A 185 1.52 7.51 1.72
C LEU A 185 2.63 6.45 1.75
N LEU A 186 3.18 6.06 0.60
CA LEU A 186 4.33 5.16 0.54
C LEU A 186 5.58 5.81 1.16
N ALA A 187 5.85 7.09 0.87
CA ALA A 187 6.96 7.81 1.50
C ALA A 187 6.81 7.82 3.03
N ALA A 188 5.61 8.09 3.54
CA ALA A 188 5.31 8.02 4.97
C ALA A 188 5.50 6.59 5.53
N ALA A 189 5.04 5.56 4.81
CA ALA A 189 5.21 4.17 5.19
C ALA A 189 6.68 3.75 5.25
N PHE A 190 7.50 4.15 4.28
CA PHE A 190 8.94 3.92 4.27
C PHE A 190 9.65 4.68 5.40
N TRP A 191 9.29 5.94 5.61
CA TRP A 191 9.86 6.74 6.70
C TRP A 191 9.54 6.15 8.08
N MET A 192 8.32 5.70 8.30
CA MET A 192 7.90 5.07 9.55
C MET A 192 8.46 3.66 9.72
N GLY A 193 8.60 2.90 8.65
CA GLY A 193 9.12 1.54 8.64
C GLY A 193 10.64 1.42 8.60
N ALA A 194 11.37 2.54 8.42
CA ALA A 194 12.83 2.52 8.37
C ALA A 194 13.44 2.05 9.70
N PRO A 195 14.29 1.01 9.70
CA PRO A 195 14.89 0.49 10.91
C PRO A 195 15.88 1.49 11.51
N HIS A 196 15.71 1.85 12.79
CA HIS A 196 16.63 2.72 13.52
C HIS A 196 18.02 2.10 13.77
N ARG A 197 18.18 0.80 13.51
CA ARG A 197 19.39 0.03 13.80
C ARG A 197 20.18 -0.42 12.57
N ALA A 198 19.81 0.03 11.36
CA ALA A 198 20.52 -0.38 10.14
C ALA A 198 21.89 0.32 9.93
N GLU A 199 22.31 1.15 10.89
CA GLU A 199 23.53 1.98 10.74
C GLU A 199 24.83 1.17 10.67
N GLY A 200 24.82 -0.13 11.01
CA GLY A 200 26.00 -1.01 10.96
C GLY A 200 25.95 -2.17 9.94
N CYS A 201 24.78 -2.52 9.40
CA CYS A 201 24.63 -3.72 8.55
C CYS A 201 24.54 -3.41 7.06
N VAL A 202 25.63 -3.61 6.32
CA VAL A 202 25.69 -3.41 4.86
C VAL A 202 24.72 -4.35 4.11
N ALA A 203 24.53 -5.59 4.57
CA ALA A 203 23.61 -6.55 3.95
C ALA A 203 22.15 -6.11 4.12
N CYS A 204 21.80 -5.55 5.30
CA CYS A 204 20.45 -5.06 5.58
C CYS A 204 20.10 -3.82 4.72
N ARG A 205 21.04 -2.90 4.56
CA ARG A 205 20.89 -1.74 3.67
C ARG A 205 20.77 -2.15 2.20
N ARG A 206 21.51 -3.17 1.78
CA ARG A 206 21.39 -3.76 0.45
C ARG A 206 19.99 -4.31 0.20
N ALA A 207 19.49 -5.13 1.12
CA ALA A 207 18.17 -5.75 0.98
C ALA A 207 17.06 -4.70 0.97
N ALA A 208 17.12 -3.68 1.83
CA ALA A 208 16.16 -2.57 1.85
C ALA A 208 16.20 -1.76 0.55
N ALA A 209 17.37 -1.45 0.02
CA ALA A 209 17.52 -0.74 -1.26
C ALA A 209 16.98 -1.56 -2.43
N TRP A 210 17.25 -2.87 -2.48
CA TRP A 210 16.70 -3.76 -3.49
C TRP A 210 15.18 -3.86 -3.44
N SER A 211 14.64 -3.99 -2.22
CA SER A 211 13.18 -4.05 -2.03
C SER A 211 12.51 -2.74 -2.43
N ALA A 212 13.13 -1.60 -2.12
CA ALA A 212 12.64 -0.28 -2.53
C ALA A 212 12.69 -0.12 -4.06
N VAL A 213 13.78 -0.50 -4.72
CA VAL A 213 13.91 -0.47 -6.19
C VAL A 213 12.85 -1.38 -6.83
N PHE A 214 12.67 -2.58 -6.30
CA PHE A 214 11.66 -3.51 -6.80
C PHE A 214 10.24 -2.98 -6.60
N ALA A 215 9.95 -2.42 -5.43
CA ALA A 215 8.63 -1.88 -5.12
C ALA A 215 8.29 -0.63 -5.95
N VAL A 216 9.23 0.33 -6.04
CA VAL A 216 8.97 1.63 -6.67
C VAL A 216 9.07 1.57 -8.20
N ALA A 217 9.99 0.78 -8.76
CA ALA A 217 10.20 0.68 -10.20
C ALA A 217 9.54 -0.54 -10.85
N SER A 218 8.87 -1.38 -10.06
CA SER A 218 8.20 -2.58 -10.57
C SER A 218 7.03 -2.20 -11.49
N PRO A 219 6.89 -2.84 -12.67
CA PRO A 219 5.72 -2.68 -13.53
C PRO A 219 4.40 -2.89 -12.80
N VAL A 220 4.40 -3.75 -11.77
CA VAL A 220 3.22 -4.07 -10.94
C VAL A 220 2.68 -2.87 -10.18
N LEU A 221 3.54 -1.92 -9.79
CA LEU A 221 3.14 -0.66 -9.14
C LEU A 221 3.07 0.51 -10.13
N VAL A 222 4.03 0.58 -11.03
CA VAL A 222 4.15 1.71 -11.96
C VAL A 222 3.01 1.75 -12.98
N LEU A 223 2.61 0.60 -13.53
CA LEU A 223 1.47 0.53 -14.47
C LEU A 223 0.17 1.05 -13.82
N PRO A 224 -0.29 0.50 -12.67
CA PRO A 224 -1.49 1.01 -12.01
C PRO A 224 -1.46 2.52 -11.73
N LEU A 225 -0.30 3.04 -11.30
CA LEU A 225 -0.14 4.47 -11.05
C LEU A 225 -0.25 5.30 -12.33
N ALA A 226 0.41 4.88 -13.40
CA ALA A 226 0.47 5.63 -14.65
C ALA A 226 -0.89 5.69 -15.36
N VAL A 227 -1.65 4.58 -15.36
CA VAL A 227 -2.95 4.52 -16.04
C VAL A 227 -4.13 4.95 -15.14
N GLY A 228 -3.87 5.17 -13.83
CA GLY A 228 -4.86 5.68 -12.88
C GLY A 228 -5.78 4.61 -12.30
N ILE A 229 -5.28 3.40 -12.07
CA ILE A 229 -6.01 2.39 -11.30
C ILE A 229 -6.13 2.83 -9.84
N THR A 230 -7.24 2.51 -9.20
CA THR A 230 -7.57 2.96 -7.84
C THR A 230 -6.88 2.18 -6.71
N ASP A 231 -6.21 1.07 -7.00
CA ASP A 231 -5.61 0.17 -6.02
C ASP A 231 -4.36 0.73 -5.28
N PRO A 232 -3.44 1.48 -5.92
CA PRO A 232 -2.20 1.91 -5.30
C PRO A 232 -2.36 2.69 -3.98
N PRO A 233 -3.31 3.64 -3.81
CA PRO A 233 -3.51 4.30 -2.52
C PRO A 233 -3.90 3.33 -1.40
N MET A 234 -4.69 2.28 -1.71
CA MET A 234 -5.09 1.26 -0.72
C MET A 234 -3.89 0.42 -0.27
N ILE A 235 -3.03 0.03 -1.22
CA ILE A 235 -1.77 -0.66 -0.93
C ILE A 235 -0.89 0.21 -0.04
N ALA A 236 -0.76 1.49 -0.36
CA ALA A 236 0.06 2.44 0.40
C ALA A 236 -0.46 2.65 1.83
N LEU A 237 -1.79 2.79 2.02
CA LEU A 237 -2.43 2.87 3.33
C LEU A 237 -2.21 1.60 4.16
N THR A 238 -2.28 0.42 3.52
CA THR A 238 -2.01 -0.85 4.19
C THR A 238 -0.55 -0.96 4.62
N CYS A 239 0.41 -0.57 3.76
CA CYS A 239 1.82 -0.51 4.12
C CYS A 239 2.09 0.49 5.26
N LEU A 240 1.43 1.65 5.24
CA LEU A 240 1.52 2.64 6.31
C LEU A 240 0.99 2.09 7.63
N ALA A 241 -0.14 1.39 7.62
CA ALA A 241 -0.67 0.74 8.82
C ALA A 241 0.29 -0.30 9.38
N PHE A 242 0.89 -1.15 8.54
CA PHE A 242 1.93 -2.08 8.97
C PHE A 242 3.16 -1.37 9.54
N ALA A 243 3.59 -0.28 8.93
CA ALA A 243 4.71 0.53 9.44
C ALA A 243 4.40 1.11 10.82
N CYS A 244 3.20 1.66 11.02
CA CYS A 244 2.76 2.18 12.32
C CYS A 244 2.80 1.11 13.41
N VAL A 245 2.23 -0.06 13.14
CA VAL A 245 2.17 -1.18 14.09
C VAL A 245 3.56 -1.77 14.37
N ALA A 246 4.46 -1.77 13.36
CA ALA A 246 5.85 -2.22 13.53
C ALA A 246 6.66 -1.28 14.41
N ARG A 247 6.41 0.04 14.30
CA ARG A 247 7.22 1.09 14.92
C ARG A 247 6.98 1.24 16.42
N SER A 248 5.73 1.19 16.87
CA SER A 248 5.41 1.44 18.27
C SER A 248 4.07 0.84 18.69
N PRO A 249 4.01 0.27 19.91
CA PRO A 249 2.75 -0.18 20.51
C PRO A 249 1.75 0.95 20.79
N ARG A 250 2.14 2.22 20.63
CA ARG A 250 1.26 3.38 20.81
C ARG A 250 0.57 3.83 19.51
N LEU A 251 0.96 3.28 18.36
CA LEU A 251 0.45 3.68 17.04
C LEU A 251 -0.66 2.77 16.43
N PRO A 252 -1.27 1.80 17.14
CA PRO A 252 -2.40 1.04 16.60
C PRO A 252 -3.59 1.91 16.21
N LEU A 253 -3.81 3.03 16.91
CA LEU A 253 -4.87 3.99 16.54
C LEU A 253 -4.60 4.61 15.17
N VAL A 254 -3.37 5.07 14.91
CA VAL A 254 -2.98 5.64 13.61
C VAL A 254 -3.08 4.58 12.51
N ALA A 255 -2.65 3.35 12.79
CA ALA A 255 -2.84 2.23 11.89
C ALA A 255 -4.33 1.96 11.61
N GLY A 256 -5.17 2.07 12.65
CA GLY A 256 -6.62 1.95 12.54
C GLY A 256 -7.23 3.03 11.66
N LEU A 257 -6.81 4.28 11.82
CA LEU A 257 -7.23 5.37 10.94
C LEU A 257 -6.86 5.08 9.48
N ALA A 258 -5.61 4.67 9.21
CA ALA A 258 -5.15 4.35 7.86
C ALA A 258 -5.98 3.21 7.21
N ILE A 259 -6.22 2.12 7.96
CA ILE A 259 -7.06 1.01 7.47
C ILE A 259 -8.52 1.45 7.32
N GLY A 260 -9.04 2.28 8.22
CA GLY A 260 -10.40 2.81 8.12
C GLY A 260 -10.60 3.64 6.86
N VAL A 261 -9.64 4.50 6.51
CA VAL A 261 -9.63 5.24 5.23
C VAL A 261 -9.64 4.27 4.05
N ALA A 262 -8.78 3.26 4.05
CA ALA A 262 -8.71 2.27 2.97
C ALA A 262 -10.03 1.47 2.86
N CYS A 263 -10.61 1.04 3.98
CA CYS A 263 -11.89 0.33 4.03
C CYS A 263 -13.07 1.19 3.55
N ALA A 264 -13.04 2.51 3.77
CA ALA A 264 -14.04 3.43 3.26
C ALA A 264 -13.94 3.68 1.75
N MET A 265 -12.81 3.34 1.12
CA MET A 265 -12.55 3.53 -0.31
C MET A 265 -12.79 2.26 -1.14
N LYS A 266 -12.41 1.07 -0.64
CA LYS A 266 -12.50 -0.16 -1.45
C LYS A 266 -12.63 -1.42 -0.59
N ALA A 267 -13.49 -2.34 -1.03
CA ALA A 267 -13.73 -3.61 -0.32
C ALA A 267 -12.49 -4.49 -0.19
N THR A 268 -11.53 -4.39 -1.11
CA THR A 268 -10.26 -5.13 -1.06
C THR A 268 -9.37 -4.80 0.14
N ALA A 269 -9.63 -3.71 0.85
CA ALA A 269 -8.90 -3.33 2.06
C ALA A 269 -9.39 -4.04 3.34
N TRP A 270 -10.64 -4.55 3.37
CA TRP A 270 -11.22 -5.17 4.56
C TRP A 270 -10.46 -6.38 5.12
N PRO A 271 -9.85 -7.27 4.29
CA PRO A 271 -9.01 -8.34 4.81
C PRO A 271 -7.84 -7.84 5.65
N ALA A 272 -7.28 -6.65 5.36
CA ALA A 272 -6.19 -6.08 6.15
C ALA A 272 -6.61 -5.75 7.58
N LEU A 273 -7.84 -5.28 7.78
CA LEU A 273 -8.41 -5.04 9.12
C LEU A 273 -8.40 -6.33 9.95
N ALA A 274 -8.93 -7.43 9.39
CA ALA A 274 -8.99 -8.71 10.07
C ALA A 274 -7.60 -9.28 10.41
N VAL A 275 -6.66 -9.23 9.45
CA VAL A 275 -5.31 -9.77 9.63
C VAL A 275 -4.51 -8.97 10.68
N ILE A 276 -4.58 -7.63 10.63
CA ILE A 276 -3.87 -6.78 11.60
C ILE A 276 -4.51 -6.92 12.99
N ALA A 277 -5.85 -6.97 13.08
CA ALA A 277 -6.53 -7.20 14.36
C ALA A 277 -6.13 -8.54 14.99
N ALA A 278 -6.12 -9.64 14.22
CA ALA A 278 -5.70 -10.95 14.70
C ALA A 278 -4.24 -10.95 15.19
N MET A 279 -3.34 -10.27 14.47
CA MET A 279 -1.95 -10.09 14.90
C MET A 279 -1.86 -9.30 16.22
N LEU A 280 -2.61 -8.20 16.34
CA LEU A 280 -2.60 -7.38 17.56
C LEU A 280 -3.16 -8.13 18.77
N VAL A 281 -4.20 -8.97 18.58
CA VAL A 281 -4.71 -9.85 19.65
C VAL A 281 -3.60 -10.74 20.18
N ALA A 282 -2.86 -11.38 19.29
CA ALA A 282 -1.82 -12.35 19.67
C ALA A 282 -0.56 -11.68 20.26
N ARG A 283 -0.20 -10.47 19.78
CA ARG A 283 1.04 -9.80 20.16
C ARG A 283 0.88 -8.83 21.34
N ASP A 284 -0.18 -8.02 21.30
CA ASP A 284 -0.35 -6.85 22.17
C ASP A 284 -1.64 -6.94 23.03
N GLY A 285 -2.44 -7.98 22.81
CA GLY A 285 -3.66 -8.27 23.56
C GLY A 285 -4.93 -7.67 22.98
N ALA A 286 -6.08 -8.20 23.44
CA ALA A 286 -7.40 -7.90 22.91
C ALA A 286 -7.80 -6.41 23.03
N ARG A 287 -7.35 -5.70 24.07
CA ARG A 287 -7.67 -4.27 24.24
C ARG A 287 -7.03 -3.40 23.15
N VAL A 288 -5.78 -3.70 22.76
CA VAL A 288 -5.07 -2.98 21.70
C VAL A 288 -5.72 -3.26 20.35
N ALA A 289 -6.04 -4.52 20.08
CA ALA A 289 -6.75 -4.93 18.88
C ALA A 289 -8.14 -4.27 18.78
N ALA A 290 -8.89 -4.20 19.89
CA ALA A 290 -10.19 -3.55 19.94
C ALA A 290 -10.10 -2.04 19.63
N ARG A 291 -9.10 -1.34 20.15
CA ARG A 291 -8.86 0.09 19.84
C ARG A 291 -8.53 0.30 18.36
N PHE A 292 -7.69 -0.56 17.80
CA PHE A 292 -7.38 -0.55 16.37
C PHE A 292 -8.64 -0.78 15.53
N ALA A 293 -9.41 -1.82 15.83
CA ALA A 293 -10.62 -2.16 15.10
C ALA A 293 -11.68 -1.06 15.24
N ALA A 294 -11.89 -0.51 16.44
CA ALA A 294 -12.81 0.60 16.67
C ALA A 294 -12.38 1.85 15.87
N ALA A 295 -11.09 2.22 15.88
CA ALA A 295 -10.58 3.34 15.08
C ALA A 295 -10.83 3.10 13.59
N SER A 296 -10.59 1.87 13.08
CA SER A 296 -10.84 1.53 11.69
C SER A 296 -12.32 1.65 11.32
N LEU A 297 -13.19 1.03 12.12
CA LEU A 297 -14.64 1.00 11.83
C LEU A 297 -15.29 2.38 11.97
N VAL A 298 -14.91 3.14 13.02
CA VAL A 298 -15.41 4.51 13.21
C VAL A 298 -14.96 5.41 12.06
N THR A 299 -13.68 5.34 11.67
CA THR A 299 -13.19 6.11 10.51
C THR A 299 -13.91 5.73 9.24
N THR A 300 -14.12 4.42 8.98
CA THR A 300 -14.89 3.95 7.83
C THR A 300 -16.31 4.50 7.86
N ALA A 301 -17.01 4.39 8.99
CA ALA A 301 -18.40 4.85 9.14
C ALA A 301 -18.52 6.38 8.95
N VAL A 302 -17.63 7.15 9.57
CA VAL A 302 -17.61 8.61 9.42
C VAL A 302 -17.35 9.02 7.97
N LEU A 303 -16.36 8.42 7.33
CA LEU A 303 -16.05 8.75 5.94
C LEU A 303 -17.19 8.36 5.00
N VAL A 304 -17.80 7.19 5.17
CA VAL A 304 -18.96 6.79 4.38
C VAL A 304 -20.12 7.75 4.60
N ALA A 305 -20.43 8.13 5.84
CA ALA A 305 -21.49 9.08 6.15
C ALA A 305 -21.26 10.47 5.53
N VAL A 306 -20.01 10.96 5.52
CA VAL A 306 -19.65 12.25 4.94
C VAL A 306 -19.64 12.21 3.40
N THR A 307 -19.16 11.11 2.81
CA THR A 307 -19.01 10.97 1.35
C THR A 307 -20.22 10.29 0.67
N ALA A 308 -21.24 9.93 1.42
CA ALA A 308 -22.53 9.44 0.89
C ALA A 308 -23.67 9.71 1.88
N PRO A 309 -23.97 10.97 2.22
CA PRO A 309 -25.07 11.26 3.15
C PRO A 309 -26.42 10.77 2.67
N GLY A 310 -26.63 10.66 1.35
CA GLY A 310 -27.85 10.11 0.74
C GLY A 310 -27.99 8.59 0.80
N LEU A 311 -26.94 7.87 1.20
CA LEU A 311 -26.90 6.40 1.16
C LEU A 311 -27.97 5.74 2.05
N LEU A 312 -28.32 6.37 3.17
CA LEU A 312 -29.40 5.87 4.05
C LEU A 312 -30.76 5.82 3.37
N ALA A 313 -30.99 6.71 2.38
CA ALA A 313 -32.21 6.72 1.57
C ALA A 313 -32.17 5.69 0.44
N THR A 314 -30.97 5.30 -0.01
CA THR A 314 -30.75 4.41 -1.17
C THR A 314 -29.80 3.26 -0.87
N PRO A 315 -29.96 2.46 0.21
CA PRO A 315 -29.01 1.41 0.57
C PRO A 315 -28.85 0.32 -0.49
N GLY A 316 -29.90 0.11 -1.31
CA GLY A 316 -29.86 -0.82 -2.44
C GLY A 316 -28.84 -0.44 -3.51
N ALA A 317 -28.54 0.85 -3.70
CA ALA A 317 -27.53 1.30 -4.65
C ALA A 317 -26.12 0.84 -4.22
N LEU A 318 -25.81 0.91 -2.92
CA LEU A 318 -24.53 0.38 -2.39
C LEU A 318 -24.40 -1.11 -2.66
N VAL A 319 -25.41 -1.91 -2.28
CA VAL A 319 -25.39 -3.36 -2.46
C VAL A 319 -25.20 -3.72 -3.94
N GLN A 320 -25.92 -3.05 -4.83
CA GLN A 320 -25.87 -3.30 -6.27
C GLN A 320 -24.47 -3.01 -6.84
N ASN A 321 -23.84 -1.91 -6.44
CA ASN A 321 -22.56 -1.48 -6.96
C ASN A 321 -21.35 -2.21 -6.31
N ILE A 322 -21.39 -2.43 -4.98
CA ILE A 322 -20.24 -2.94 -4.21
C ILE A 322 -20.27 -4.45 -4.05
N VAL A 323 -21.46 -5.07 -4.06
CA VAL A 323 -21.60 -6.52 -3.82
C VAL A 323 -22.00 -7.25 -5.10
N LEU A 324 -23.16 -6.89 -5.67
CA LEU A 324 -23.72 -7.66 -6.78
C LEU A 324 -22.90 -7.51 -8.07
N PHE A 325 -22.46 -6.28 -8.40
CA PHE A 325 -21.68 -6.04 -9.61
C PHE A 325 -20.30 -6.73 -9.62
N PRO A 326 -19.45 -6.67 -8.57
CA PRO A 326 -18.21 -7.41 -8.54
C PRO A 326 -18.38 -8.94 -8.47
N LEU A 327 -19.51 -9.39 -7.93
CA LEU A 327 -19.85 -10.82 -7.94
C LEU A 327 -20.44 -11.28 -9.27
N GLY A 328 -20.69 -10.39 -10.24
CA GLY A 328 -21.29 -10.73 -11.54
C GLY A 328 -22.78 -11.07 -11.45
N LEU A 329 -23.47 -10.62 -10.41
CA LEU A 329 -24.90 -10.89 -10.15
C LEU A 329 -25.82 -9.76 -10.66
N THR A 330 -25.32 -8.89 -11.53
CA THR A 330 -26.07 -7.80 -12.16
C THR A 330 -26.34 -8.08 -13.63
N GLN A 331 -27.23 -7.30 -14.27
CA GLN A 331 -27.55 -7.45 -15.70
C GLN A 331 -26.31 -7.21 -16.60
N HIS A 332 -25.42 -6.34 -16.20
CA HIS A 332 -24.20 -6.01 -16.96
C HIS A 332 -22.97 -6.57 -16.26
N HIS A 333 -22.25 -7.42 -16.98
CA HIS A 333 -21.02 -8.00 -16.44
C HIS A 333 -19.88 -6.99 -16.42
N THR A 334 -19.06 -7.07 -15.38
CA THR A 334 -17.83 -6.28 -15.26
C THR A 334 -16.80 -6.72 -16.30
N PRO A 335 -16.00 -5.79 -16.87
CA PRO A 335 -14.90 -6.14 -17.77
C PRO A 335 -13.70 -6.77 -17.05
N ALA A 336 -13.80 -7.04 -15.75
CA ALA A 336 -12.78 -7.73 -14.96
C ALA A 336 -12.84 -9.24 -15.24
N ALA A 337 -12.34 -9.65 -16.42
CA ALA A 337 -12.50 -11.00 -16.99
C ALA A 337 -11.13 -11.65 -17.27
N SER A 338 -10.12 -11.46 -16.40
CA SER A 338 -8.85 -12.19 -16.55
C SER A 338 -9.07 -13.69 -16.37
N PRO A 339 -8.44 -14.57 -17.19
CA PRO A 339 -8.66 -16.02 -17.18
C PRO A 339 -8.02 -16.70 -15.95
N LEU A 340 -8.51 -16.33 -14.77
CA LEU A 340 -8.15 -16.90 -13.48
C LEU A 340 -9.18 -17.98 -13.08
N PRO A 341 -8.83 -18.93 -12.20
CA PRO A 341 -9.67 -20.09 -11.90
C PRO A 341 -11.11 -19.77 -11.53
N GLY A 342 -11.34 -18.71 -10.71
CA GLY A 342 -12.69 -18.27 -10.33
C GLY A 342 -13.50 -17.77 -11.51
N HIS A 343 -12.89 -16.94 -12.37
CA HIS A 343 -13.53 -16.43 -13.57
C HIS A 343 -13.80 -17.55 -14.61
N LEU A 344 -12.81 -18.41 -14.85
CA LEU A 344 -12.99 -19.56 -15.75
C LEU A 344 -14.12 -20.47 -15.31
N LEU A 345 -14.25 -20.73 -14.01
CA LEU A 345 -15.37 -21.50 -13.47
C LEU A 345 -16.69 -20.74 -13.62
N ALA A 346 -16.72 -19.45 -13.32
CA ALA A 346 -17.92 -18.63 -13.45
C ALA A 346 -18.42 -18.54 -14.90
N SER A 347 -17.53 -18.61 -15.88
CA SER A 347 -17.87 -18.55 -17.31
C SER A 347 -18.49 -19.84 -17.86
N THR A 348 -18.50 -20.95 -17.09
CA THR A 348 -19.13 -22.22 -17.52
C THR A 348 -20.66 -22.22 -17.40
N GLY A 349 -21.26 -21.14 -16.91
CA GLY A 349 -22.71 -20.98 -16.78
C GLY A 349 -23.16 -20.71 -15.33
N PRO A 350 -24.49 -20.65 -15.09
CA PRO A 350 -25.03 -20.25 -13.78
C PRO A 350 -24.56 -21.15 -12.62
N ALA A 351 -24.50 -22.45 -12.81
CA ALA A 351 -24.01 -23.39 -11.79
C ALA A 351 -22.51 -23.16 -11.47
N GLY A 352 -21.69 -22.98 -12.52
CA GLY A 352 -20.27 -22.63 -12.35
C GLY A 352 -20.07 -21.28 -11.66
N HIS A 353 -20.93 -20.32 -11.96
CA HIS A 353 -20.90 -19.00 -11.29
C HIS A 353 -21.18 -19.11 -9.79
N LEU A 354 -22.24 -19.82 -9.40
CA LEU A 354 -22.55 -20.10 -7.99
C LEU A 354 -21.44 -20.90 -7.31
N ALA A 355 -20.84 -21.88 -8.01
CA ALA A 355 -19.71 -22.64 -7.50
C ALA A 355 -18.46 -21.76 -7.26
N ALA A 356 -18.20 -20.76 -8.13
CA ALA A 356 -17.10 -19.79 -7.93
C ALA A 356 -17.35 -18.94 -6.69
N ILE A 357 -18.57 -18.41 -6.50
CA ILE A 357 -18.95 -17.66 -5.30
C ILE A 357 -18.83 -18.54 -4.04
N GLY A 358 -19.32 -19.77 -4.09
CA GLY A 358 -19.22 -20.72 -2.97
C GLY A 358 -17.77 -21.02 -2.57
N ARG A 359 -16.88 -21.21 -3.55
CA ARG A 359 -15.44 -21.41 -3.30
C ARG A 359 -14.77 -20.17 -2.71
N LEU A 360 -15.12 -18.98 -3.20
CA LEU A 360 -14.64 -17.73 -2.64
C LEU A 360 -15.09 -17.57 -1.17
N ALA A 361 -16.35 -17.85 -0.87
CA ALA A 361 -16.88 -17.81 0.50
C ALA A 361 -16.20 -18.86 1.39
N ALA A 362 -16.02 -20.09 0.92
CA ALA A 362 -15.30 -21.13 1.66
C ALA A 362 -13.84 -20.74 1.95
N ALA A 363 -13.16 -20.13 0.98
CA ALA A 363 -11.80 -19.62 1.17
C ALA A 363 -11.76 -18.49 2.21
N ALA A 364 -12.74 -17.58 2.19
CA ALA A 364 -12.84 -16.50 3.18
C ALA A 364 -13.03 -17.05 4.60
N VAL A 365 -13.92 -18.05 4.77
CA VAL A 365 -14.13 -18.78 6.03
C VAL A 365 -12.84 -19.48 6.46
N GLY A 366 -12.18 -20.21 5.53
CA GLY A 366 -10.91 -20.89 5.81
C GLY A 366 -9.82 -19.93 6.27
N VAL A 367 -9.69 -18.76 5.66
CA VAL A 367 -8.76 -17.70 6.09
C VAL A 367 -9.15 -17.17 7.48
N ALA A 368 -10.44 -16.93 7.74
CA ALA A 368 -10.89 -16.47 9.05
C ALA A 368 -10.57 -17.49 10.15
N VAL A 369 -10.86 -18.77 9.93
CA VAL A 369 -10.49 -19.87 10.84
C VAL A 369 -8.96 -19.92 11.03
N TRP A 370 -8.18 -19.81 9.95
CA TRP A 370 -6.72 -19.79 10.05
C TRP A 370 -6.20 -18.61 10.87
N LEU A 371 -6.79 -17.43 10.78
CA LEU A 371 -6.42 -16.27 11.59
C LEU A 371 -6.74 -16.47 13.07
N VAL A 372 -7.84 -17.15 13.39
CA VAL A 372 -8.24 -17.45 14.78
C VAL A 372 -7.36 -18.54 15.40
N VAL A 373 -7.17 -19.66 14.68
CA VAL A 373 -6.44 -20.83 15.19
C VAL A 373 -4.93 -20.59 15.25
N ARG A 374 -4.40 -19.86 14.28
CA ARG A 374 -2.97 -19.57 14.17
C ARG A 374 -2.76 -18.08 13.83
N PRO A 375 -2.99 -17.15 14.76
CA PRO A 375 -2.81 -15.72 14.49
C PRO A 375 -1.37 -15.40 14.10
N PRO A 376 -1.11 -14.38 13.25
CA PRO A 376 0.24 -13.98 12.91
C PRO A 376 0.96 -13.40 14.14
N ALA A 377 2.19 -13.83 14.37
CA ALA A 377 2.96 -13.39 15.54
C ALA A 377 3.60 -12.02 15.38
N ASP A 378 3.83 -11.59 14.13
CA ASP A 378 4.53 -10.35 13.82
C ASP A 378 4.07 -9.73 12.49
N VAL A 379 4.53 -8.50 12.23
CA VAL A 379 4.16 -7.74 11.03
C VAL A 379 4.55 -8.46 9.73
N PRO A 380 5.74 -9.03 9.55
CA PRO A 380 6.07 -9.82 8.36
C PRO A 380 5.16 -11.03 8.16
N ALA A 381 4.79 -11.72 9.25
CA ALA A 381 3.85 -12.84 9.17
C ALA A 381 2.44 -12.38 8.79
N ALA A 382 1.99 -11.24 9.35
CA ALA A 382 0.71 -10.64 9.01
C ALA A 382 0.66 -10.19 7.53
N ALA A 383 1.70 -9.52 7.04
CA ALA A 383 1.80 -9.10 5.65
C ALA A 383 1.77 -10.31 4.68
N ARG A 384 2.49 -11.41 5.01
CA ARG A 384 2.43 -12.64 4.22
C ARG A 384 1.04 -13.29 4.24
N ARG A 385 0.37 -13.32 5.40
CA ARG A 385 -0.99 -13.87 5.47
C ARG A 385 -2.00 -13.06 4.70
N LEU A 386 -1.89 -11.73 4.77
CA LEU A 386 -2.71 -10.84 3.97
C LEU A 386 -2.46 -11.05 2.46
N ALA A 387 -1.19 -11.20 2.06
CA ALA A 387 -0.83 -11.50 0.68
C ALA A 387 -1.46 -12.82 0.20
N ILE A 388 -1.42 -13.88 1.02
CA ILE A 388 -2.06 -15.17 0.71
C ILE A 388 -3.58 -15.02 0.62
N ALA A 389 -4.20 -14.36 1.59
CA ALA A 389 -5.65 -14.15 1.62
C ALA A 389 -6.15 -13.39 0.38
N LEU A 390 -5.45 -12.32 -0.01
CA LEU A 390 -5.77 -11.54 -1.21
C LEU A 390 -5.50 -12.35 -2.49
N THR A 391 -4.43 -13.13 -2.53
CA THR A 391 -4.15 -14.03 -3.66
C THR A 391 -5.29 -15.03 -3.86
N LEU A 392 -5.75 -15.67 -2.78
CA LEU A 392 -6.89 -16.60 -2.84
C LEU A 392 -8.16 -15.89 -3.28
N MET A 393 -8.43 -14.69 -2.73
CA MET A 393 -9.58 -13.89 -3.13
C MET A 393 -9.56 -13.58 -4.63
N PHE A 394 -8.43 -13.11 -5.18
CA PHE A 394 -8.34 -12.77 -6.60
C PHE A 394 -8.34 -13.98 -7.53
N LEU A 395 -7.77 -15.11 -7.09
CA LEU A 395 -7.81 -16.36 -7.86
C LEU A 395 -9.21 -16.96 -7.94
N LEU A 396 -10.02 -16.81 -6.89
CA LEU A 396 -11.32 -17.48 -6.77
C LEU A 396 -12.50 -16.56 -7.10
N ALA A 397 -12.30 -15.25 -7.19
CA ALA A 397 -13.36 -14.31 -7.53
C ALA A 397 -13.91 -14.56 -8.94
N PRO A 398 -15.25 -14.52 -9.12
CA PRO A 398 -15.88 -14.69 -10.44
C PRO A 398 -15.52 -13.57 -11.42
N ALA A 399 -15.24 -12.36 -10.90
CA ALA A 399 -14.74 -11.24 -11.68
C ALA A 399 -13.39 -10.78 -11.10
N THR A 400 -12.36 -10.80 -11.92
CA THR A 400 -11.00 -10.57 -11.46
C THR A 400 -10.09 -10.02 -12.57
N ARG A 401 -9.00 -9.33 -12.16
CA ARG A 401 -7.97 -8.80 -13.07
C ARG A 401 -6.57 -9.18 -12.57
N PHE A 402 -5.66 -9.46 -13.48
CA PHE A 402 -4.25 -9.70 -13.15
C PHE A 402 -3.62 -8.53 -12.37
N GLY A 403 -4.05 -7.29 -12.65
CA GLY A 403 -3.58 -6.10 -11.95
C GLY A 403 -3.79 -6.12 -10.42
N TYR A 404 -4.75 -6.88 -9.92
CA TYR A 404 -4.99 -7.01 -8.47
C TYR A 404 -3.84 -7.71 -7.73
N PHE A 405 -3.00 -8.49 -8.42
CA PHE A 405 -1.81 -9.08 -7.82
C PHE A 405 -0.74 -8.06 -7.42
N ALA A 406 -0.93 -6.78 -7.75
CA ALA A 406 -0.15 -5.69 -7.17
C ALA A 406 -0.20 -5.69 -5.63
N TYR A 407 -1.34 -6.03 -5.01
CA TYR A 407 -1.46 -6.13 -3.55
C TYR A 407 -0.54 -7.18 -2.93
N PRO A 408 -0.65 -8.48 -3.26
CA PRO A 408 0.22 -9.49 -2.67
C PRO A 408 1.70 -9.26 -2.99
N VAL A 409 2.05 -8.76 -4.18
CA VAL A 409 3.44 -8.46 -4.55
C VAL A 409 4.00 -7.33 -3.68
N ALA A 410 3.26 -6.24 -3.51
CA ALA A 410 3.69 -5.12 -2.65
C ALA A 410 3.82 -5.54 -1.18
N LEU A 411 2.88 -6.35 -0.67
CA LEU A 411 2.91 -6.86 0.70
C LEU A 411 4.07 -7.83 0.94
N LEU A 412 4.39 -8.69 -0.02
CA LEU A 412 5.56 -9.58 0.05
C LEU A 412 6.87 -8.79 -0.01
N GLY A 413 6.94 -7.76 -0.85
CA GLY A 413 8.06 -6.80 -0.87
C GLY A 413 8.23 -6.12 0.48
N TRP A 414 7.14 -5.60 1.05
CA TRP A 414 7.13 -5.02 2.40
C TRP A 414 7.61 -6.01 3.47
N SER A 415 7.07 -7.24 3.45
CA SER A 415 7.48 -8.32 4.34
C SER A 415 8.97 -8.65 4.25
N ALA A 416 9.55 -8.60 3.05
CA ALA A 416 10.98 -8.84 2.86
C ALA A 416 11.84 -7.72 3.46
N MET A 417 11.43 -6.45 3.34
CA MET A 417 12.11 -5.31 3.95
C MET A 417 12.15 -5.38 5.47
N THR A 418 11.03 -5.76 6.09
CA THR A 418 10.90 -5.77 7.56
C THR A 418 11.51 -7.01 8.24
N ARG A 419 11.77 -8.09 7.50
CA ARG A 419 12.39 -9.32 8.05
C ARG A 419 13.87 -9.19 8.39
N ASN A 420 14.58 -8.32 7.71
CA ASN A 420 16.04 -8.20 7.87
C ASN A 420 16.48 -7.68 9.24
N ASP A 421 15.58 -7.06 10.01
CA ASP A 421 15.91 -6.50 11.33
C ASP A 421 16.10 -7.56 12.44
N ARG A 422 15.60 -8.80 12.22
CA ARG A 422 15.63 -9.86 13.24
C ARG A 422 16.76 -10.88 13.05
N ALA A 423 17.24 -11.03 11.83
CA ALA A 423 18.29 -12.01 11.51
C ALA A 423 19.68 -11.61 12.05
N THR A 424 19.85 -10.36 12.49
CA THR A 424 21.12 -9.82 12.99
C THR A 424 21.21 -9.68 14.49
N GLY A 425 20.16 -10.09 15.24
CA GLY A 425 20.27 -10.36 16.67
C GLY A 425 21.05 -11.65 16.86
N GLY A 426 22.38 -11.58 16.78
CA GLY A 426 23.27 -12.65 17.21
C GLY A 426 22.92 -13.05 18.65
N PRO A 427 23.28 -14.26 19.10
CA PRO A 427 22.99 -14.71 20.44
C PRO A 427 23.53 -13.66 21.43
N ALA A 428 22.61 -13.15 22.25
CA ALA A 428 22.98 -12.26 23.34
C ALA A 428 23.99 -12.97 24.22
N GLY A 429 25.20 -12.40 24.31
CA GLY A 429 26.06 -12.59 25.44
C GLY A 429 26.69 -13.97 25.59
N LEU A 430 27.77 -14.22 24.89
CA LEU A 430 28.89 -14.81 25.57
C LEU A 430 29.41 -13.70 26.51
N ALA A 431 29.06 -13.80 27.79
CA ALA A 431 29.75 -13.07 28.83
C ALA A 431 31.26 -13.28 28.66
N PRO A 432 32.10 -12.24 28.80
CA PRO A 432 33.54 -12.46 28.80
C PRO A 432 33.84 -13.50 29.87
N ALA A 433 34.53 -14.58 29.46
CA ALA A 433 35.05 -15.57 30.36
C ALA A 433 35.84 -14.84 31.46
N ALA A 434 35.49 -15.08 32.72
CA ALA A 434 36.24 -14.58 33.85
C ALA A 434 37.70 -15.01 33.66
N ASP A 435 38.60 -14.06 33.72
CA ASP A 435 40.05 -14.26 33.73
C ASP A 435 40.39 -15.26 34.84
N PRO A 436 41.15 -16.34 34.58
CA PRO A 436 41.59 -17.22 35.63
C PRO A 436 42.56 -16.46 36.52
N ALA A 437 42.21 -16.42 37.83
CA ALA A 437 43.01 -15.81 38.88
C ALA A 437 44.47 -16.23 38.80
N GLU A 438 45.40 -15.28 38.78
CA GLU A 438 46.83 -15.47 38.99
C GLU A 438 47.09 -16.23 40.31
N PRO A 439 47.95 -17.24 40.30
CA PRO A 439 48.34 -17.92 41.56
C PRO A 439 49.26 -17.01 42.37
N ALA A 440 48.90 -16.74 43.61
CA ALA A 440 49.73 -16.06 44.60
C ALA A 440 51.03 -16.85 44.84
N VAL A 441 52.16 -16.23 44.50
CA VAL A 441 53.49 -16.73 44.90
C VAL A 441 53.72 -16.33 46.35
N ARG A 442 54.02 -17.33 47.16
CA ARG A 442 54.69 -17.16 48.48
C ARG A 442 56.20 -17.20 48.31
#